data_a935eabc0f93adc367a8e7cc9dcff4a0
#
_entry.id   a935eabc0f93adc367a8e7cc9dcff4a0
#
_cell.length_a   1.000
_cell.length_b   1.000
_cell.length_c   1.000
_cell.angle_alpha   90.00
_cell.angle_beta   90.00
_cell.angle_gamma   90.00
#
_symmetry.space_group_name_H-M   'P 1'
#
loop_
_entity.id
_entity.type
_entity.pdbx_description
1 polymer ?
#
loop_
_entity_poly.entity_id
_entity_poly.type
_entity_poly.pdbx_seq_one_letter_code
_entity_poly.pdbx_strand_id
1 'polypeptide(L)'
;VMGIRDIIINIVPILKILRQGCNYIIAWKPDLIITIDAPEFNLRLASRIRKKWKNVKIVHYVLPSVWAWRQGRVKVLKKNVDHILSILPFEKEFLKKFGMKCDFVGHPISSNIQPKTRDVISFKRDLNIKDSTKIVTLLPGSRISELCRMLPIFLKTARLLNARFSNIVFICPTPKVVEKSYKELVSKNNIKILHVSAESVSSNEFEKLKKSLYACSDLALVTSGTVVLELAKASVPMIVGYRTGLLTEIIYRLFVKVSSANLVNIITKRNDIPEFLFGRCNSKNFYNEAKALLE
;
A
#
# COMPACT_ATOMS: atom_id res chain seq x y z
N VAL A 1 -0.75 -9.06 3.70
CA VAL A 1 -1.15 -10.48 3.67
C VAL A 1 -1.12 -10.94 5.11
N MET A 2 -2.28 -11.27 5.67
CA MET A 2 -2.33 -12.01 6.94
C MET A 2 -1.40 -13.21 6.80
N GLY A 3 -0.58 -13.49 7.82
CA GLY A 3 0.28 -14.66 7.80
C GLY A 3 -0.56 -15.94 7.64
N ILE A 4 -0.03 -16.97 7.02
CA ILE A 4 -0.74 -18.27 6.83
C ILE A 4 -1.30 -18.76 8.16
N ARG A 5 -0.61 -18.52 9.26
CA ARG A 5 -1.03 -18.86 10.63
C ARG A 5 -2.31 -18.13 11.05
N ASP A 6 -2.42 -16.83 10.75
CA ASP A 6 -3.61 -16.01 11.09
C ASP A 6 -4.83 -16.46 10.28
N ILE A 7 -4.62 -16.91 9.04
CA ILE A 7 -5.69 -17.46 8.19
C ILE A 7 -6.21 -18.81 8.76
N ILE A 8 -5.31 -19.69 9.19
CA ILE A 8 -5.69 -20.98 9.74
C ILE A 8 -6.51 -20.83 11.02
N ILE A 9 -6.09 -19.94 11.93
CA ILE A 9 -6.78 -19.69 13.20
C ILE A 9 -8.17 -19.08 12.97
N ASN A 10 -8.33 -18.25 11.95
CA ASN A 10 -9.58 -17.50 11.69
C ASN A 10 -10.46 -18.12 10.59
N ILE A 11 -10.15 -19.32 10.09
CA ILE A 11 -10.91 -19.90 8.97
C ILE A 11 -12.36 -20.20 9.32
N VAL A 12 -12.64 -20.70 10.53
CA VAL A 12 -13.99 -21.03 10.98
C VAL A 12 -14.87 -19.78 11.14
N PRO A 13 -14.42 -18.73 11.85
CA PRO A 13 -15.13 -17.45 11.88
C PRO A 13 -15.40 -16.87 10.49
N ILE A 14 -14.41 -16.89 9.59
CA ILE A 14 -14.57 -16.37 8.22
C ILE A 14 -15.63 -17.16 7.45
N LEU A 15 -15.64 -18.49 7.56
CA LEU A 15 -16.65 -19.34 6.91
C LEU A 15 -18.06 -19.09 7.47
N LYS A 16 -18.19 -18.84 8.78
CA LYS A 16 -19.46 -18.48 9.43
C LYS A 16 -19.97 -17.15 8.89
N ILE A 17 -19.12 -16.11 8.84
CA ILE A 17 -19.48 -14.79 8.29
C ILE A 17 -19.87 -14.90 6.81
N LEU A 18 -19.14 -15.68 6.01
CA LEU A 18 -19.49 -15.94 4.60
C LEU A 18 -20.87 -16.58 4.44
N ARG A 19 -21.22 -17.53 5.33
CA ARG A 19 -22.54 -18.18 5.31
C ARG A 19 -23.64 -17.22 5.73
N GLN A 20 -23.43 -16.48 6.81
CA GLN A 20 -24.37 -15.47 7.31
C GLN A 20 -24.62 -14.37 6.27
N GLY A 21 -23.55 -13.80 5.71
CA GLY A 21 -23.65 -12.77 4.67
C GLY A 21 -24.38 -13.26 3.42
N CYS A 22 -24.08 -14.49 2.97
CA CYS A 22 -24.81 -15.09 1.85
C CYS A 22 -26.30 -15.25 2.15
N ASN A 23 -26.68 -15.77 3.33
CA ASN A 23 -28.07 -15.98 3.70
C ASN A 23 -28.82 -14.63 3.84
N TYR A 24 -28.18 -13.63 4.45
CA TYR A 24 -28.72 -12.28 4.57
C TYR A 24 -29.03 -11.67 3.19
N ILE A 25 -28.08 -11.71 2.25
CA ILE A 25 -28.25 -11.17 0.91
C ILE A 25 -29.36 -11.90 0.16
N ILE A 26 -29.46 -13.22 0.27
CA ILE A 26 -30.53 -14.00 -0.38
C ILE A 26 -31.91 -13.66 0.20
N ALA A 27 -32.02 -13.43 1.52
CA ALA A 27 -33.26 -13.05 2.18
C ALA A 27 -33.68 -11.61 1.82
N TRP A 28 -32.71 -10.70 1.76
CA TRP A 28 -32.96 -9.28 1.45
C TRP A 28 -33.29 -9.02 -0.02
N LYS A 29 -32.80 -9.85 -0.95
CA LYS A 29 -33.04 -9.77 -2.39
C LYS A 29 -32.71 -8.39 -3.00
N PRO A 30 -31.51 -7.84 -2.84
CA PRO A 30 -31.14 -6.56 -3.43
C PRO A 30 -31.13 -6.65 -4.96
N ASP A 31 -31.41 -5.54 -5.65
CA ASP A 31 -31.35 -5.45 -7.11
C ASP A 31 -29.92 -5.55 -7.64
N LEU A 32 -28.96 -5.08 -6.86
CA LEU A 32 -27.53 -5.06 -7.20
C LEU A 32 -26.67 -5.38 -5.97
N ILE A 33 -25.67 -6.21 -6.16
CA ILE A 33 -24.64 -6.51 -5.16
C ILE A 33 -23.32 -5.88 -5.61
N ILE A 34 -22.77 -4.98 -4.79
CA ILE A 34 -21.44 -4.42 -5.02
C ILE A 34 -20.50 -5.01 -3.97
N THR A 35 -19.45 -5.69 -4.42
CA THR A 35 -18.37 -6.19 -3.58
C THR A 35 -17.13 -5.32 -3.77
N ILE A 36 -16.43 -4.98 -2.68
CA ILE A 36 -15.30 -4.05 -2.71
C ILE A 36 -14.05 -4.76 -2.22
N ASP A 37 -13.00 -4.83 -3.05
CA ASP A 37 -11.70 -5.42 -2.71
C ASP A 37 -11.81 -6.81 -2.04
N ALA A 38 -10.89 -7.16 -1.13
CA ALA A 38 -10.87 -8.41 -0.36
C ALA A 38 -11.25 -9.67 -1.18
N PRO A 39 -10.56 -9.98 -2.29
CA PRO A 39 -10.99 -10.98 -3.26
C PRO A 39 -11.11 -12.39 -2.69
N GLU A 40 -10.32 -12.73 -1.66
CA GLU A 40 -10.39 -14.05 -1.02
C GLU A 40 -11.73 -14.27 -0.29
N PHE A 41 -12.34 -13.21 0.19
CA PHE A 41 -13.66 -13.24 0.81
C PHE A 41 -14.76 -13.02 -0.23
N ASN A 42 -14.68 -11.93 -0.97
CA ASN A 42 -15.76 -11.46 -1.85
C ASN A 42 -16.02 -12.41 -3.03
N LEU A 43 -15.00 -12.99 -3.65
CA LEU A 43 -15.22 -13.96 -4.73
C LEU A 43 -15.84 -15.27 -4.24
N ARG A 44 -15.54 -15.68 -3.01
CA ARG A 44 -16.19 -16.84 -2.38
C ARG A 44 -17.66 -16.53 -2.02
N LEU A 45 -17.93 -15.31 -1.55
CA LEU A 45 -19.28 -14.84 -1.28
C LEU A 45 -20.09 -14.79 -2.58
N ALA A 46 -19.59 -14.14 -3.62
CA ALA A 46 -20.19 -14.06 -4.95
C ALA A 46 -20.48 -15.46 -5.53
N SER A 47 -19.54 -16.39 -5.40
CA SER A 47 -19.73 -17.77 -5.86
C SER A 47 -20.86 -18.51 -5.11
N ARG A 48 -20.99 -18.30 -3.79
CA ARG A 48 -22.08 -18.89 -2.99
C ARG A 48 -23.45 -18.30 -3.35
N ILE A 49 -23.50 -16.98 -3.54
CA ILE A 49 -24.71 -16.28 -3.95
C ILE A 49 -25.13 -16.76 -5.34
N ARG A 50 -24.22 -16.78 -6.31
CA ARG A 50 -24.48 -17.20 -7.70
C ARG A 50 -25.03 -18.63 -7.79
N LYS A 51 -24.62 -19.53 -6.90
CA LYS A 51 -25.17 -20.90 -6.83
C LYS A 51 -26.63 -20.94 -6.41
N LYS A 52 -27.06 -20.03 -5.52
CA LYS A 52 -28.42 -19.98 -4.99
C LYS A 52 -29.32 -19.03 -5.81
N TRP A 53 -28.73 -17.99 -6.38
CA TRP A 53 -29.44 -16.95 -7.12
C TRP A 53 -28.67 -16.60 -8.41
N LYS A 54 -29.04 -17.27 -9.50
CA LYS A 54 -28.31 -17.22 -10.78
C LYS A 54 -28.34 -15.84 -11.45
N ASN A 55 -29.45 -15.12 -11.36
CA ASN A 55 -29.71 -13.91 -12.16
C ASN A 55 -29.41 -12.59 -11.43
N VAL A 56 -28.96 -12.63 -10.16
CA VAL A 56 -28.60 -11.42 -9.44
C VAL A 56 -27.42 -10.71 -10.10
N LYS A 57 -27.45 -9.39 -10.15
CA LYS A 57 -26.33 -8.59 -10.66
C LYS A 57 -25.27 -8.42 -9.60
N ILE A 58 -24.01 -8.77 -9.95
CA ILE A 58 -22.85 -8.64 -9.04
C ILE A 58 -21.78 -7.82 -9.73
N VAL A 59 -21.44 -6.69 -9.13
CA VAL A 59 -20.33 -5.81 -9.54
C VAL A 59 -19.21 -5.94 -8.52
N HIS A 60 -17.97 -6.02 -9.00
CA HIS A 60 -16.80 -6.05 -8.11
C HIS A 60 -15.94 -4.80 -8.36
N TYR A 61 -15.75 -4.02 -7.32
CA TYR A 61 -14.90 -2.83 -7.32
C TYR A 61 -13.51 -3.19 -6.78
N VAL A 62 -12.47 -2.74 -7.45
CA VAL A 62 -11.04 -3.07 -7.28
C VAL A 62 -10.71 -4.48 -7.80
N LEU A 63 -10.20 -4.53 -9.04
CA LEU A 63 -9.73 -5.80 -9.61
C LEU A 63 -8.61 -6.42 -8.75
N PRO A 64 -8.73 -7.69 -8.35
CA PRO A 64 -7.59 -8.39 -7.77
C PRO A 64 -6.37 -8.33 -8.70
N SER A 65 -5.15 -8.32 -8.16
CA SER A 65 -3.90 -8.23 -8.94
C SER A 65 -3.64 -9.49 -9.81
N VAL A 66 -4.68 -9.96 -10.51
CA VAL A 66 -4.62 -11.14 -11.40
C VAL A 66 -3.72 -10.92 -12.62
N TRP A 67 -3.46 -9.68 -12.96
CA TRP A 67 -2.51 -9.30 -14.00
C TRP A 67 -1.05 -9.53 -13.56
N ALA A 68 -0.77 -9.46 -12.26
CA ALA A 68 0.56 -9.71 -11.70
C ALA A 68 0.80 -11.19 -11.39
N TRP A 69 -0.21 -11.91 -10.89
CA TRP A 69 -0.08 -13.31 -10.50
C TRP A 69 -1.44 -14.02 -10.49
N ARG A 70 -1.46 -15.36 -10.56
CA ARG A 70 -2.68 -16.20 -10.53
C ARG A 70 -3.74 -15.79 -11.56
N GLN A 71 -3.33 -15.54 -12.80
CA GLN A 71 -4.23 -15.17 -13.91
C GLN A 71 -5.44 -16.12 -14.09
N GLY A 72 -5.30 -17.41 -13.72
CA GLY A 72 -6.41 -18.35 -13.72
C GLY A 72 -7.63 -17.94 -12.90
N ARG A 73 -7.47 -17.01 -11.92
CA ARG A 73 -8.59 -16.45 -11.17
C ARG A 73 -9.57 -15.63 -12.00
N VAL A 74 -9.17 -15.15 -13.18
CA VAL A 74 -10.06 -14.46 -14.10
C VAL A 74 -11.24 -15.37 -14.49
N LYS A 75 -11.03 -16.69 -14.61
CA LYS A 75 -12.12 -17.64 -14.85
C LYS A 75 -13.15 -17.66 -13.71
N VAL A 76 -12.68 -17.55 -12.45
CA VAL A 76 -13.55 -17.49 -11.27
C VAL A 76 -14.32 -16.16 -11.21
N LEU A 77 -13.64 -15.04 -11.53
CA LEU A 77 -14.27 -13.72 -11.67
C LEU A 77 -15.38 -13.79 -12.72
N LYS A 78 -15.07 -14.21 -13.94
CA LYS A 78 -16.03 -14.28 -15.06
C LYS A 78 -17.25 -15.16 -14.77
N LYS A 79 -17.08 -16.21 -13.97
CA LYS A 79 -18.20 -17.11 -13.59
C LYS A 79 -19.16 -16.48 -12.58
N ASN A 80 -18.66 -15.61 -11.69
CA ASN A 80 -19.39 -15.19 -10.49
C ASN A 80 -19.72 -13.69 -10.46
N VAL A 81 -19.06 -12.88 -11.26
CA VAL A 81 -19.18 -11.41 -11.28
C VAL A 81 -19.57 -10.98 -12.69
N ASP A 82 -20.54 -10.09 -12.81
CA ASP A 82 -21.05 -9.62 -14.09
C ASP A 82 -20.23 -8.44 -14.64
N HIS A 83 -19.68 -7.61 -13.75
CA HIS A 83 -18.97 -6.40 -14.13
C HIS A 83 -17.86 -6.05 -13.13
N ILE A 84 -16.74 -5.54 -13.63
CA ILE A 84 -15.61 -5.04 -12.81
C ILE A 84 -15.53 -3.52 -12.94
N LEU A 85 -15.38 -2.85 -11.80
CA LEU A 85 -14.96 -1.45 -11.74
C LEU A 85 -13.49 -1.43 -11.32
N SER A 86 -12.62 -1.19 -12.29
CA SER A 86 -11.16 -1.21 -12.06
C SER A 86 -10.61 0.15 -11.69
N ILE A 87 -9.53 0.15 -10.93
CA ILE A 87 -8.88 1.38 -10.42
C ILE A 87 -7.52 1.68 -11.09
N LEU A 88 -7.01 0.74 -11.89
CA LEU A 88 -5.77 0.94 -12.64
C LEU A 88 -6.08 0.99 -14.15
N PRO A 89 -5.46 1.91 -14.91
CA PRO A 89 -5.86 2.20 -16.29
C PRO A 89 -5.68 1.03 -17.26
N PHE A 90 -4.71 0.16 -17.04
CA PHE A 90 -4.42 -0.99 -17.91
C PHE A 90 -5.30 -2.22 -17.66
N GLU A 91 -6.06 -2.25 -16.56
CA GLU A 91 -6.84 -3.43 -16.14
C GLU A 91 -8.00 -3.71 -17.08
N LYS A 92 -8.61 -2.66 -17.66
CA LYS A 92 -9.68 -2.80 -18.65
C LYS A 92 -9.20 -3.58 -19.90
N GLU A 93 -8.05 -3.19 -20.46
CA GLU A 93 -7.46 -3.87 -21.61
C GLU A 93 -6.98 -5.29 -21.26
N PHE A 94 -6.49 -5.49 -20.04
CA PHE A 94 -6.12 -6.83 -19.57
C PHE A 94 -7.35 -7.75 -19.52
N LEU A 95 -8.48 -7.31 -18.96
CA LEU A 95 -9.69 -8.12 -18.84
C LEU A 95 -10.43 -8.33 -20.18
N LYS A 96 -10.32 -7.40 -21.12
CA LYS A 96 -10.83 -7.54 -22.47
C LYS A 96 -10.35 -8.83 -23.16
N LYS A 97 -9.09 -9.23 -22.96
CA LYS A 97 -8.51 -10.47 -23.47
C LYS A 97 -9.23 -11.73 -22.99
N PHE A 98 -9.94 -11.66 -21.88
CA PHE A 98 -10.75 -12.75 -21.32
C PHE A 98 -12.24 -12.59 -21.59
N GLY A 99 -12.65 -11.59 -22.37
CA GLY A 99 -14.05 -11.29 -22.67
C GLY A 99 -14.85 -10.93 -21.40
N MET A 100 -14.24 -10.22 -20.45
CA MET A 100 -14.89 -9.78 -19.22
C MET A 100 -15.22 -8.28 -19.27
N LYS A 101 -16.43 -7.91 -18.85
CA LYS A 101 -16.89 -6.52 -18.79
C LYS A 101 -16.15 -5.79 -17.68
N CYS A 102 -15.54 -4.66 -18.02
CA CYS A 102 -14.76 -3.84 -17.08
C CYS A 102 -14.78 -2.38 -17.50
N ASP A 103 -14.99 -1.50 -16.53
CA ASP A 103 -14.78 -0.07 -16.72
C ASP A 103 -13.73 0.46 -15.74
N PHE A 104 -12.84 1.29 -16.26
CA PHE A 104 -11.87 2.02 -15.46
C PHE A 104 -12.55 3.25 -14.85
N VAL A 105 -12.63 3.29 -13.53
CA VAL A 105 -13.32 4.36 -12.78
C VAL A 105 -12.34 5.30 -12.05
N GLY A 106 -11.04 5.07 -12.21
CA GLY A 106 -10.00 5.84 -11.53
C GLY A 106 -9.69 5.32 -10.13
N HIS A 107 -8.52 5.69 -9.64
CA HIS A 107 -8.08 5.32 -8.28
C HIS A 107 -8.58 6.38 -7.29
N PRO A 108 -9.09 6.02 -6.09
CA PRO A 108 -9.57 6.98 -5.08
C PRO A 108 -8.54 8.06 -4.71
N ILE A 109 -7.25 7.76 -4.82
CA ILE A 109 -6.18 8.74 -4.61
C ILE A 109 -6.30 9.95 -5.52
N SER A 110 -6.86 9.81 -6.73
CA SER A 110 -7.01 10.92 -7.67
C SER A 110 -7.91 12.05 -7.13
N SER A 111 -8.88 11.73 -6.29
CA SER A 111 -9.78 12.70 -5.66
C SER A 111 -9.22 13.32 -4.37
N ASN A 112 -8.09 12.82 -3.85
CA ASN A 112 -7.48 13.39 -2.66
C ASN A 112 -7.03 14.83 -2.90
N ILE A 113 -7.52 15.76 -2.08
CA ILE A 113 -7.14 17.18 -2.13
C ILE A 113 -5.74 17.33 -1.55
N GLN A 114 -4.87 18.05 -2.26
CA GLN A 114 -3.55 18.45 -1.76
C GLN A 114 -3.69 19.43 -0.58
N PRO A 115 -2.78 19.43 0.39
CA PRO A 115 -2.80 20.35 1.50
C PRO A 115 -2.59 21.79 0.99
N LYS A 116 -3.20 22.75 1.67
CA LYS A 116 -2.95 24.17 1.38
C LYS A 116 -1.56 24.57 1.90
N THR A 117 -0.94 25.57 1.30
CA THR A 117 0.39 26.06 1.70
C THR A 117 0.45 26.40 3.20
N ARG A 118 -0.61 26.98 3.77
CA ARG A 118 -0.69 27.28 5.18
C ARG A 118 -0.61 26.04 6.09
N ASP A 119 -1.16 24.89 5.63
CA ASP A 119 -1.17 23.65 6.39
C ASP A 119 0.25 23.05 6.43
N VAL A 120 1.00 23.17 5.34
CA VAL A 120 2.40 22.76 5.23
C VAL A 120 3.30 23.62 6.11
N ILE A 121 3.11 24.96 6.09
CA ILE A 121 3.85 25.90 6.94
C ILE A 121 3.57 25.62 8.43
N SER A 122 2.31 25.42 8.81
CA SER A 122 1.94 25.05 10.18
C SER A 122 2.61 23.75 10.60
N PHE A 123 2.57 22.70 9.77
CA PHE A 123 3.20 21.43 10.03
C PHE A 123 4.71 21.55 10.29
N LYS A 124 5.44 22.32 9.46
CA LYS A 124 6.88 22.56 9.66
C LYS A 124 7.15 23.31 10.96
N ARG A 125 6.37 24.36 11.25
CA ARG A 125 6.47 25.17 12.47
C ARG A 125 6.23 24.32 13.73
N ASP A 126 5.18 23.50 13.74
CA ASP A 126 4.78 22.68 14.89
C ASP A 126 5.85 21.61 15.22
N LEU A 127 6.63 21.22 14.23
CA LEU A 127 7.78 20.32 14.39
C LEU A 127 9.14 21.06 14.53
N ASN A 128 9.15 22.39 14.57
CA ASN A 128 10.35 23.23 14.62
C ASN A 128 11.34 22.94 13.47
N ILE A 129 10.84 22.73 12.26
CA ILE A 129 11.65 22.45 11.06
C ILE A 129 11.90 23.76 10.29
N LYS A 130 13.16 24.11 10.08
CA LYS A 130 13.57 25.27 9.30
C LYS A 130 13.38 25.01 7.79
N ASP A 131 13.16 26.04 6.99
CA ASP A 131 12.95 25.90 5.54
C ASP A 131 14.14 25.31 4.79
N SER A 132 15.35 25.56 5.28
CA SER A 132 16.58 24.99 4.71
C SER A 132 16.83 23.53 5.08
N THR A 133 15.99 22.92 5.94
CA THR A 133 16.20 21.54 6.40
C THR A 133 15.63 20.54 5.40
N LYS A 134 16.46 19.59 4.96
CA LYS A 134 16.03 18.48 4.12
C LYS A 134 15.14 17.52 4.94
N ILE A 135 13.99 17.18 4.40
CA ILE A 135 13.00 16.30 5.07
C ILE A 135 12.96 14.95 4.34
N VAL A 136 13.30 13.89 5.06
CA VAL A 136 13.21 12.52 4.55
C VAL A 136 12.09 11.77 5.28
N THR A 137 11.05 11.41 4.55
CA THR A 137 9.94 10.64 5.11
C THR A 137 10.22 9.14 5.07
N LEU A 138 10.00 8.46 6.20
CA LEU A 138 10.18 7.02 6.34
C LEU A 138 8.83 6.32 6.40
N LEU A 139 8.54 5.44 5.45
CA LEU A 139 7.27 4.70 5.33
C LEU A 139 7.52 3.19 5.33
N PRO A 140 7.86 2.61 6.49
CA PRO A 140 8.31 1.21 6.60
C PRO A 140 7.19 0.17 6.49
N GLY A 141 5.96 0.60 6.22
CA GLY A 141 4.79 -0.25 6.07
C GLY A 141 3.78 -0.11 7.20
N SER A 142 2.55 -0.53 6.93
CA SER A 142 1.40 -0.46 7.84
C SER A 142 1.11 -1.75 8.60
N ARG A 143 1.86 -2.82 8.33
CA ARG A 143 1.76 -4.13 9.00
C ARG A 143 3.00 -4.39 9.83
N ILE A 144 2.83 -5.04 10.98
CA ILE A 144 3.95 -5.40 11.88
C ILE A 144 5.05 -6.16 11.13
N SER A 145 4.67 -7.12 10.27
CA SER A 145 5.65 -7.90 9.50
C SER A 145 6.43 -7.09 8.47
N GLU A 146 5.85 -6.05 7.90
CA GLU A 146 6.52 -5.09 7.00
C GLU A 146 7.44 -4.19 7.81
N LEU A 147 6.90 -3.56 8.86
CA LEU A 147 7.64 -2.68 9.77
C LEU A 147 8.92 -3.34 10.29
N CYS A 148 8.81 -4.56 10.86
CA CYS A 148 9.95 -5.27 11.44
C CYS A 148 11.06 -5.57 10.42
N ARG A 149 10.75 -5.68 9.14
CA ARG A 149 11.74 -5.94 8.08
C ARG A 149 12.31 -4.68 7.47
N MET A 150 11.48 -3.65 7.29
CA MET A 150 11.86 -2.45 6.54
C MET A 150 12.42 -1.34 7.42
N LEU A 151 11.84 -1.13 8.61
CA LEU A 151 12.29 -0.06 9.51
C LEU A 151 13.79 -0.17 9.88
N PRO A 152 14.36 -1.33 10.22
CA PRO A 152 15.81 -1.44 10.50
C PRO A 152 16.69 -1.01 9.32
N ILE A 153 16.24 -1.28 8.07
CA ILE A 153 16.94 -0.85 6.86
C ILE A 153 16.89 0.68 6.75
N PHE A 154 15.72 1.26 6.94
CA PHE A 154 15.53 2.71 6.86
C PHE A 154 16.27 3.46 7.98
N LEU A 155 16.27 2.94 9.20
CA LEU A 155 17.03 3.53 10.31
C LEU A 155 18.54 3.51 10.05
N LYS A 156 19.06 2.40 9.48
CA LYS A 156 20.48 2.32 9.09
C LYS A 156 20.81 3.28 7.94
N THR A 157 19.91 3.41 6.96
CA THR A 157 20.02 4.38 5.87
C THR A 157 20.02 5.81 6.41
N ALA A 158 19.07 6.13 7.30
CA ALA A 158 18.96 7.44 7.93
C ALA A 158 20.22 7.83 8.70
N ARG A 159 20.86 6.87 9.42
CA ARG A 159 22.16 7.13 10.07
C ARG A 159 23.27 7.50 9.09
N LEU A 160 23.35 6.80 7.95
CA LEU A 160 24.35 7.11 6.92
C LEU A 160 24.10 8.48 6.29
N LEU A 161 22.83 8.84 6.03
CA LEU A 161 22.45 10.15 5.52
C LEU A 161 22.73 11.26 6.54
N ASN A 162 22.42 11.04 7.81
CA ASN A 162 22.68 12.01 8.89
C ASN A 162 24.17 12.28 9.08
N ALA A 163 25.03 11.31 8.83
CA ALA A 163 26.49 11.52 8.84
C ALA A 163 27.00 12.32 7.64
N ARG A 164 26.24 12.33 6.51
CA ARG A 164 26.63 13.05 5.28
C ARG A 164 26.05 14.46 5.20
N PHE A 165 24.81 14.65 5.68
CA PHE A 165 24.08 15.91 5.59
C PHE A 165 23.89 16.50 6.99
N SER A 166 24.39 17.69 7.22
CA SER A 166 24.31 18.38 8.54
C SER A 166 22.91 18.92 8.85
N ASN A 167 22.11 19.19 7.82
CA ASN A 167 20.78 19.80 7.96
C ASN A 167 19.71 18.87 7.34
N ILE A 168 19.45 17.75 7.98
CA ILE A 168 18.49 16.72 7.56
C ILE A 168 17.65 16.27 8.74
N VAL A 169 16.37 15.99 8.50
CA VAL A 169 15.44 15.45 9.48
C VAL A 169 14.70 14.25 8.89
N PHE A 170 14.46 13.25 9.72
CA PHE A 170 13.71 12.06 9.36
C PHE A 170 12.37 12.07 10.08
N ILE A 171 11.28 11.84 9.34
CA ILE A 171 9.93 11.83 9.88
C ILE A 171 9.23 10.52 9.51
N CYS A 172 8.62 9.88 10.52
CA CYS A 172 7.89 8.63 10.31
C CYS A 172 6.43 8.78 10.76
N PRO A 173 5.47 8.85 9.85
CA PRO A 173 4.06 8.74 10.20
C PRO A 173 3.72 7.27 10.50
N THR A 174 3.14 7.03 11.68
CA THR A 174 2.95 5.65 12.17
C THR A 174 1.47 5.38 12.44
N PRO A 175 0.85 4.41 11.73
CA PRO A 175 -0.50 3.92 12.03
C PRO A 175 -0.60 3.25 13.40
N LYS A 176 -1.76 3.36 14.08
CA LYS A 176 -2.00 2.77 15.41
C LYS A 176 -1.58 1.30 15.53
N VAL A 177 -1.88 0.51 14.50
CA VAL A 177 -1.63 -0.96 14.51
C VAL A 177 -0.15 -1.31 14.71
N VAL A 178 0.79 -0.46 14.29
CA VAL A 178 2.23 -0.73 14.35
C VAL A 178 2.97 0.15 15.37
N GLU A 179 2.26 1.03 16.05
CA GLU A 179 2.82 2.04 16.97
C GLU A 179 3.75 1.44 18.03
N LYS A 180 3.29 0.41 18.74
CA LYS A 180 4.08 -0.27 19.78
C LYS A 180 5.38 -0.84 19.22
N SER A 181 5.30 -1.59 18.13
CA SER A 181 6.47 -2.19 17.48
C SER A 181 7.42 -1.13 16.91
N TYR A 182 6.88 -0.01 16.43
CA TYR A 182 7.69 1.13 15.99
C TYR A 182 8.51 1.71 17.15
N LYS A 183 7.87 2.04 18.28
CA LYS A 183 8.53 2.57 19.47
C LYS A 183 9.65 1.64 19.98
N GLU A 184 9.38 0.32 20.04
CA GLU A 184 10.34 -0.68 20.45
C GLU A 184 11.56 -0.79 19.49
N LEU A 185 11.36 -0.63 18.20
CA LEU A 185 12.45 -0.68 17.22
C LEU A 185 13.27 0.60 17.20
N VAL A 186 12.63 1.76 17.31
CA VAL A 186 13.34 3.06 17.29
C VAL A 186 14.13 3.27 18.55
N SER A 187 13.63 2.90 19.75
CA SER A 187 14.33 3.07 21.02
C SER A 187 15.70 2.35 21.08
N LYS A 188 15.87 1.31 20.30
CA LYS A 188 17.15 0.56 20.19
C LYS A 188 18.15 1.20 19.21
N ASN A 189 17.84 2.36 18.66
CA ASN A 189 18.64 3.01 17.63
C ASN A 189 18.98 4.45 18.02
N ASN A 190 20.27 4.83 17.91
CA ASN A 190 20.78 6.17 18.25
C ASN A 190 20.58 7.15 17.07
N ILE A 191 19.34 7.29 16.57
CA ILE A 191 19.01 8.29 15.56
C ILE A 191 17.70 8.97 15.93
N LYS A 192 17.68 10.30 15.82
CA LYS A 192 16.49 11.09 16.07
C LYS A 192 15.55 10.98 14.88
N ILE A 193 14.38 10.40 15.09
CA ILE A 193 13.28 10.36 14.13
C ILE A 193 12.12 11.13 14.72
N LEU A 194 11.61 12.13 14.00
CA LEU A 194 10.37 12.81 14.38
C LEU A 194 9.21 11.85 14.11
N HIS A 195 8.35 11.71 15.08
CA HIS A 195 7.27 10.73 15.05
C HIS A 195 5.92 11.42 14.93
N VAL A 196 5.16 11.10 13.89
CA VAL A 196 3.78 11.53 13.69
C VAL A 196 2.87 10.35 14.00
N SER A 197 2.27 10.32 15.18
CA SER A 197 1.49 9.19 15.68
C SER A 197 0.01 9.32 15.36
N ALA A 198 -0.60 8.25 14.84
CA ALA A 198 -2.05 8.13 14.69
C ALA A 198 -2.77 7.85 16.03
N GLU A 199 -2.05 7.57 17.13
CA GLU A 199 -2.66 7.41 18.46
C GLU A 199 -3.04 8.74 19.07
N SER A 200 -2.31 9.81 18.73
CA SER A 200 -2.44 11.13 19.35
C SER A 200 -3.52 12.01 18.73
N VAL A 201 -4.07 11.62 17.59
CA VAL A 201 -4.98 12.45 16.80
C VAL A 201 -6.12 11.64 16.18
N SER A 202 -7.16 12.31 15.69
CA SER A 202 -8.23 11.68 14.93
C SER A 202 -7.72 11.13 13.58
N SER A 203 -8.42 10.15 13.01
CA SER A 203 -8.04 9.59 11.70
C SER A 203 -7.99 10.66 10.60
N ASN A 204 -8.92 11.60 10.58
CA ASN A 204 -8.95 12.69 9.61
C ASN A 204 -7.77 13.66 9.79
N GLU A 205 -7.39 13.92 11.00
CA GLU A 205 -6.25 14.78 11.34
C GLU A 205 -4.93 14.10 10.96
N PHE A 206 -4.78 12.81 11.26
CA PHE A 206 -3.63 12.03 10.85
C PHE A 206 -3.45 12.05 9.33
N GLU A 207 -4.53 11.89 8.56
CA GLU A 207 -4.47 11.98 7.10
C GLU A 207 -4.09 13.38 6.61
N LYS A 208 -4.51 14.46 7.28
CA LYS A 208 -4.07 15.83 6.98
C LYS A 208 -2.58 16.01 7.27
N LEU A 209 -2.09 15.54 8.42
CA LEU A 209 -0.68 15.61 8.79
C LEU A 209 0.20 14.84 7.79
N LYS A 210 -0.22 13.63 7.37
CA LYS A 210 0.47 12.86 6.33
C LYS A 210 0.58 13.63 5.01
N LYS A 211 -0.53 14.26 4.56
CA LYS A 211 -0.52 15.05 3.33
C LYS A 211 0.42 16.25 3.42
N SER A 212 0.43 16.96 4.56
CA SER A 212 1.35 18.08 4.79
C SER A 212 2.81 17.60 4.84
N LEU A 213 3.07 16.46 5.48
CA LEU A 213 4.39 15.82 5.47
C LEU A 213 4.85 15.50 4.06
N TYR A 214 4.01 14.84 3.26
CA TYR A 214 4.37 14.49 1.88
C TYR A 214 4.67 15.75 1.06
N ALA A 215 3.84 16.78 1.16
CA ALA A 215 4.02 18.03 0.43
C ALA A 215 5.30 18.81 0.77
N CYS A 216 5.93 18.55 1.92
CA CYS A 216 7.21 19.16 2.31
C CYS A 216 8.39 18.19 2.33
N SER A 217 8.21 16.96 1.87
CA SER A 217 9.28 15.95 1.84
C SER A 217 10.17 16.12 0.62
N ASP A 218 11.48 16.17 0.82
CA ASP A 218 12.47 16.16 -0.25
C ASP A 218 12.73 14.76 -0.79
N LEU A 219 12.49 13.73 0.06
CA LEU A 219 12.65 12.33 -0.30
C LEU A 219 11.77 11.44 0.59
N ALA A 220 11.29 10.33 0.05
CA ALA A 220 10.65 9.26 0.82
C ALA A 220 11.36 7.92 0.65
N LEU A 221 11.65 7.23 1.77
CA LEU A 221 12.01 5.81 1.78
C LEU A 221 10.76 5.01 2.10
N VAL A 222 10.31 4.20 1.14
CA VAL A 222 8.96 3.64 1.20
C VAL A 222 8.92 2.13 0.94
N THR A 223 8.12 1.43 1.72
CA THR A 223 7.77 0.03 1.44
C THR A 223 6.74 -0.02 0.32
N SER A 224 6.95 -0.90 -0.65
CA SER A 224 6.03 -1.07 -1.79
C SER A 224 4.59 -1.32 -1.33
N GLY A 225 3.65 -0.53 -1.86
CA GLY A 225 2.23 -0.56 -1.53
C GLY A 225 1.47 0.58 -2.20
N THR A 226 0.25 0.85 -1.76
CA THR A 226 -0.58 1.93 -2.32
C THR A 226 -0.05 3.33 -2.00
N VAL A 227 0.73 3.48 -0.93
CA VAL A 227 1.31 4.77 -0.51
C VAL A 227 2.24 5.39 -1.56
N VAL A 228 2.82 4.59 -2.45
CA VAL A 228 3.63 5.11 -3.57
C VAL A 228 2.82 6.00 -4.52
N LEU A 229 1.51 5.75 -4.64
CA LEU A 229 0.61 6.60 -5.43
C LEU A 229 0.29 7.92 -4.72
N GLU A 230 0.22 7.92 -3.38
CA GLU A 230 0.05 9.15 -2.58
C GLU A 230 1.28 10.05 -2.73
N LEU A 231 2.48 9.48 -2.63
CA LEU A 231 3.74 10.20 -2.82
C LEU A 231 3.90 10.71 -4.25
N ALA A 232 3.57 9.90 -5.25
CA ALA A 232 3.61 10.32 -6.65
C ALA A 232 2.67 11.50 -6.91
N LYS A 233 1.45 11.48 -6.34
CA LYS A 233 0.51 12.59 -6.41
C LYS A 233 1.03 13.85 -5.72
N ALA A 234 1.79 13.71 -4.64
CA ALA A 234 2.44 14.81 -3.94
C ALA A 234 3.77 15.24 -4.60
N SER A 235 4.15 14.62 -5.73
CA SER A 235 5.40 14.86 -6.45
C SER A 235 6.65 14.67 -5.59
N VAL A 236 6.62 13.73 -4.64
CA VAL A 236 7.74 13.42 -3.75
C VAL A 236 8.67 12.43 -4.42
N PRO A 237 9.97 12.74 -4.59
CA PRO A 237 10.98 11.77 -4.95
C PRO A 237 10.97 10.60 -3.95
N MET A 238 11.05 9.36 -4.44
CA MET A 238 10.96 8.22 -3.55
C MET A 238 11.86 7.07 -3.98
N ILE A 239 12.30 6.28 -3.00
CA ILE A 239 12.99 5.01 -3.21
C ILE A 239 12.13 3.91 -2.62
N VAL A 240 11.71 2.98 -3.46
CA VAL A 240 10.80 1.91 -3.07
C VAL A 240 11.59 0.67 -2.68
N GLY A 241 11.22 0.03 -1.58
CA GLY A 241 11.77 -1.25 -1.19
C GLY A 241 10.72 -2.26 -0.80
N TYR A 242 11.09 -3.53 -0.97
CA TYR A 242 10.28 -4.62 -0.46
C TYR A 242 11.14 -5.79 -0.02
N ARG A 243 11.00 -6.15 1.24
CA ARG A 243 11.68 -7.31 1.83
C ARG A 243 10.66 -8.23 2.48
N THR A 244 10.76 -9.51 2.18
CA THR A 244 9.86 -10.54 2.70
C THR A 244 10.65 -11.76 3.21
N GLY A 245 9.96 -12.75 3.77
CA GLY A 245 10.59 -14.01 4.15
C GLY A 245 10.97 -14.84 2.92
N LEU A 246 11.99 -15.70 3.06
CA LEU A 246 12.54 -16.52 1.97
C LEU A 246 11.49 -17.31 1.18
N LEU A 247 10.53 -17.95 1.86
CA LEU A 247 9.46 -18.69 1.20
C LEU A 247 8.60 -17.79 0.31
N THR A 248 8.26 -16.60 0.79
CA THR A 248 7.46 -15.63 0.02
C THR A 248 8.27 -15.07 -1.15
N GLU A 249 9.58 -14.89 -0.99
CA GLU A 249 10.46 -14.48 -2.08
C GLU A 249 10.54 -15.53 -3.18
N ILE A 250 10.67 -16.81 -2.84
CA ILE A 250 10.66 -17.92 -3.79
C ILE A 250 9.33 -17.95 -4.57
N ILE A 251 8.20 -17.85 -3.85
CA ILE A 251 6.87 -17.81 -4.48
C ILE A 251 6.75 -16.59 -5.40
N TYR A 252 7.24 -15.42 -4.96
CA TYR A 252 7.23 -14.21 -5.79
C TYR A 252 8.01 -14.42 -7.08
N ARG A 253 9.24 -14.91 -7.01
CA ARG A 253 10.12 -15.16 -8.18
C ARG A 253 9.53 -16.16 -9.16
N LEU A 254 8.82 -17.18 -8.68
CA LEU A 254 8.24 -18.23 -9.52
C LEU A 254 6.90 -17.83 -10.17
N PHE A 255 6.08 -17.04 -9.49
CA PHE A 255 4.69 -16.84 -9.90
C PHE A 255 4.32 -15.41 -10.27
N VAL A 256 5.12 -14.40 -9.91
CA VAL A 256 4.84 -13.00 -10.25
C VAL A 256 5.41 -12.67 -11.62
N LYS A 257 4.55 -12.17 -12.50
CA LYS A 257 4.84 -11.91 -13.91
C LYS A 257 5.19 -10.44 -14.23
N VAL A 258 5.19 -9.59 -13.21
CA VAL A 258 5.52 -8.16 -13.39
C VAL A 258 6.97 -7.89 -13.04
N SER A 259 7.59 -6.97 -13.76
CA SER A 259 8.99 -6.57 -13.57
C SER A 259 9.22 -5.66 -12.37
N SER A 260 8.16 -5.06 -11.84
CA SER A 260 8.21 -4.11 -10.72
C SER A 260 7.13 -4.44 -9.69
N ALA A 261 7.39 -4.18 -8.41
CA ALA A 261 6.41 -4.19 -7.35
C ALA A 261 5.87 -2.77 -7.06
N ASN A 262 6.40 -1.75 -7.71
CA ASN A 262 5.98 -0.37 -7.60
C ASN A 262 4.84 -0.08 -8.58
N LEU A 263 3.67 0.30 -8.05
CA LEU A 263 2.48 0.61 -8.86
C LEU A 263 2.72 1.78 -9.84
N VAL A 264 3.53 2.77 -9.49
CA VAL A 264 3.82 3.90 -10.40
C VAL A 264 4.59 3.39 -11.62
N ASN A 265 5.66 2.63 -11.43
CA ASN A 265 6.43 2.04 -12.53
C ASN A 265 5.56 1.13 -13.41
N ILE A 266 4.64 0.36 -12.79
CA ILE A 266 3.71 -0.51 -13.53
C ILE A 266 2.73 0.30 -14.37
N ILE A 267 2.15 1.38 -13.82
CA ILE A 267 1.18 2.24 -14.50
C ILE A 267 1.86 3.01 -15.65
N THR A 268 3.03 3.59 -15.39
CA THR A 268 3.78 4.38 -16.38
C THR A 268 4.49 3.51 -17.40
N LYS A 269 4.67 2.21 -17.13
CA LYS A 269 5.51 1.27 -17.89
C LYS A 269 6.97 1.74 -17.98
N ARG A 270 7.43 2.47 -16.99
CA ARG A 270 8.78 3.01 -16.85
C ARG A 270 9.39 2.53 -15.54
N ASN A 271 10.70 2.62 -15.43
CA ASN A 271 11.44 2.33 -14.21
C ASN A 271 12.06 3.62 -13.62
N ASP A 272 11.29 4.71 -13.66
CA ASP A 272 11.75 6.04 -13.24
C ASP A 272 11.93 6.12 -11.71
N ILE A 273 11.19 5.30 -10.96
CA ILE A 273 11.31 5.26 -9.50
C ILE A 273 12.24 4.11 -9.10
N PRO A 274 13.35 4.40 -8.41
CA PRO A 274 14.27 3.38 -7.93
C PRO A 274 13.58 2.36 -7.03
N GLU A 275 13.83 1.09 -7.30
CA GLU A 275 13.20 -0.02 -6.58
C GLU A 275 14.23 -1.09 -6.18
N PHE A 276 14.24 -1.43 -4.90
CA PHE A 276 15.10 -2.47 -4.34
C PHE A 276 14.27 -3.60 -3.73
N LEU A 277 14.29 -4.77 -4.37
CA LEU A 277 13.55 -5.94 -3.92
C LEU A 277 14.47 -6.96 -3.25
N PHE A 278 13.97 -7.63 -2.23
CA PHE A 278 14.57 -8.80 -1.58
C PHE A 278 16.02 -8.55 -1.11
N GLY A 279 17.00 -9.29 -1.60
CA GLY A 279 18.41 -9.15 -1.25
C GLY A 279 19.01 -7.78 -1.61
N ARG A 280 18.49 -7.13 -2.68
CA ARG A 280 18.88 -5.77 -3.04
C ARG A 280 18.27 -4.71 -2.11
N CYS A 281 17.24 -5.04 -1.33
CA CYS A 281 16.62 -4.17 -0.35
C CYS A 281 17.50 -4.11 0.92
N ASN A 282 18.52 -3.27 0.89
CA ASN A 282 19.50 -3.06 1.97
C ASN A 282 19.89 -1.60 2.12
N SER A 283 20.41 -1.23 3.27
CA SER A 283 20.73 0.16 3.62
C SER A 283 21.80 0.80 2.74
N LYS A 284 22.74 0.03 2.17
CA LYS A 284 23.77 0.56 1.27
C LYS A 284 23.17 1.06 -0.05
N ASN A 285 22.31 0.26 -0.66
CA ASN A 285 21.62 0.62 -1.90
C ASN A 285 20.70 1.83 -1.69
N PHE A 286 19.90 1.83 -0.60
CA PHE A 286 19.07 2.97 -0.24
C PHE A 286 19.89 4.24 0.00
N TYR A 287 21.02 4.14 0.69
CA TYR A 287 21.90 5.29 0.96
C TYR A 287 22.47 5.88 -0.33
N ASN A 288 23.02 5.04 -1.21
CA ASN A 288 23.63 5.52 -2.47
C ASN A 288 22.61 6.26 -3.33
N GLU A 289 21.41 5.71 -3.47
CA GLU A 289 20.34 6.33 -4.24
C GLU A 289 19.81 7.60 -3.57
N ALA A 290 19.56 7.55 -2.25
CA ALA A 290 19.07 8.69 -1.49
C ALA A 290 20.07 9.86 -1.51
N LYS A 291 21.36 9.57 -1.44
CA LYS A 291 22.41 10.58 -1.57
C LYS A 291 22.33 11.28 -2.92
N ALA A 292 22.23 10.53 -4.02
CA ALA A 292 22.15 11.09 -5.36
C ALA A 292 20.90 11.96 -5.58
N LEU A 293 19.76 11.56 -4.98
CA LEU A 293 18.49 12.33 -5.07
C LEU A 293 18.47 13.58 -4.18
N LEU A 294 19.30 13.63 -3.12
CA LEU A 294 19.36 14.75 -2.19
C LEU A 294 20.48 15.76 -2.52
N GLU A 295 21.48 15.39 -3.30
CA GLU A 295 22.54 16.29 -3.83
C GLU A 295 22.06 17.09 -5.03
#